data_5b372d8cde14685410c4122921a75d6b
#
_entry.id   5b372d8cde14685410c4122921a75d6b
#
_cell.length_a   1.000
_cell.length_b   1.000
_cell.length_c   1.000
_cell.angle_alpha   90.00
_cell.angle_beta   90.00
_cell.angle_gamma   90.00
#
_symmetry.space_group_name_H-M   'P 1'
#
loop_
_entity.id
_entity.type
_entity.pdbx_description
1 polymer ?
#
loop_
_entity_poly.entity_id
_entity_poly.type
_entity_poly.pdbx_seq_one_letter_code
_entity_poly.pdbx_strand_id
1 'polypeptide(L)'
;MTSEFIYIGAGLLVIVLVIVCVLAFRRNDDEEEIDTMSGTEFEDFMAEILHRSGVEVLELTKASGDFGADIIVLHEGERTAVQCKRYSRPIGVKAVQEAVSAKDYYKCTKAAVITNSTFTRQAAELAAESGVILWDRDAVYGFMASAQDKSARKACAALRFSRLESGKYADEEIDIYINNNVYNLPPHKSTVISVPAGECRISIKCGIKKCRLRINLSEETRNFAAGYYKNKPFLEEIC
;
A
#
# COMPACT_ATOMS: atom_id res chain seq x y z
N MET A 1 41.79 -12.61 -5.08
CA MET A 1 40.36 -12.63 -5.54
C MET A 1 39.38 -13.22 -4.53
N THR A 2 39.79 -14.08 -3.61
CA THR A 2 38.90 -14.74 -2.63
C THR A 2 38.49 -13.87 -1.43
N SER A 3 39.33 -12.92 -1.01
CA SER A 3 39.01 -12.07 0.16
C SER A 3 37.91 -11.02 -0.11
N GLU A 4 37.86 -10.44 -1.29
CA GLU A 4 36.85 -9.43 -1.63
C GLU A 4 35.42 -10.00 -1.68
N PHE A 5 35.26 -11.23 -2.18
CA PHE A 5 33.96 -11.90 -2.17
C PHE A 5 33.46 -12.22 -0.75
N ILE A 6 34.38 -12.48 0.19
CA ILE A 6 34.03 -12.72 1.60
C ILE A 6 33.51 -11.43 2.25
N TYR A 7 34.10 -10.27 2.00
CA TYR A 7 33.65 -8.99 2.55
C TYR A 7 32.31 -8.55 1.95
N ILE A 8 32.07 -8.78 0.65
CA ILE A 8 30.79 -8.49 -0.01
C ILE A 8 29.69 -9.39 0.57
N GLY A 9 29.95 -10.68 0.75
CA GLY A 9 29.01 -11.62 1.37
C GLY A 9 28.70 -11.28 2.82
N ALA A 10 29.68 -10.88 3.62
CA ALA A 10 29.48 -10.44 5.00
C ALA A 10 28.67 -9.15 5.08
N GLY A 11 28.94 -8.17 4.18
CA GLY A 11 28.17 -6.93 4.11
C GLY A 11 26.69 -7.17 3.77
N LEU A 12 26.43 -8.05 2.81
CA LEU A 12 25.06 -8.43 2.42
C LEU A 12 24.31 -9.11 3.57
N LEU A 13 24.98 -10.00 4.29
CA LEU A 13 24.42 -10.67 5.46
C LEU A 13 24.04 -9.69 6.56
N VAL A 14 24.89 -8.71 6.85
CA VAL A 14 24.61 -7.65 7.83
C VAL A 14 23.40 -6.82 7.42
N ILE A 15 23.30 -6.43 6.15
CA ILE A 15 22.15 -5.69 5.62
C ILE A 15 20.86 -6.49 5.79
N VAL A 16 20.87 -7.77 5.44
CA VAL A 16 19.71 -8.66 5.62
C VAL A 16 19.33 -8.77 7.09
N LEU A 17 20.29 -8.94 7.99
CA LEU A 17 20.03 -8.99 9.44
C LEU A 17 19.43 -7.68 9.96
N VAL A 18 19.93 -6.53 9.52
CA VAL A 18 19.38 -5.23 9.91
C VAL A 18 17.95 -5.08 9.41
N ILE A 19 17.67 -5.46 8.16
CA ILE A 19 16.30 -5.42 7.61
C ILE A 19 15.37 -6.34 8.43
N VAL A 20 15.79 -7.56 8.72
CA VAL A 20 15.00 -8.50 9.54
C VAL A 20 14.75 -7.95 10.94
N CYS A 21 15.76 -7.35 11.59
CA CYS A 21 15.61 -6.71 12.90
C CYS A 21 14.63 -5.52 12.85
N VAL A 22 14.73 -4.67 11.82
CA VAL A 22 13.80 -3.51 11.66
C VAL A 22 12.37 -3.96 11.42
N LEU A 23 12.18 -5.00 10.60
CA LEU A 23 10.84 -5.56 10.35
C LEU A 23 10.26 -6.23 11.61
N ALA A 24 11.09 -6.95 12.36
CA ALA A 24 10.67 -7.57 13.62
C ALA A 24 10.33 -6.52 14.69
N PHE A 25 11.09 -5.42 14.76
CA PHE A 25 10.82 -4.32 15.71
C PHE A 25 9.50 -3.62 15.39
N ARG A 26 9.25 -3.27 14.12
CA ARG A 26 7.98 -2.68 13.68
C ARG A 26 6.79 -3.60 13.96
N ARG A 27 6.95 -4.91 13.71
CA ARG A 27 5.89 -5.89 14.01
C ARG A 27 5.53 -5.91 15.49
N ASN A 28 6.52 -5.80 16.39
CA ASN A 28 6.27 -5.75 17.83
C ASN A 28 5.50 -4.49 18.26
N ASP A 29 5.81 -3.33 17.69
CA ASP A 29 5.10 -2.08 17.98
C ASP A 29 3.62 -2.16 17.53
N ASP A 30 3.37 -2.67 16.31
CA ASP A 30 2.03 -2.88 15.79
C ASP A 30 1.24 -3.92 16.61
N GLU A 31 1.91 -4.97 17.12
CA GLU A 31 1.31 -5.99 18.00
C GLU A 31 0.85 -5.40 19.32
N GLU A 32 1.68 -4.59 19.96
CA GLU A 32 1.36 -3.94 21.24
C GLU A 32 0.19 -2.96 21.07
N GLU A 33 0.13 -2.20 19.98
CA GLU A 33 -0.94 -1.26 19.71
C GLU A 33 -2.29 -1.99 19.57
N ILE A 34 -2.38 -3.02 18.72
CA ILE A 34 -3.63 -3.78 18.49
C ILE A 34 -4.10 -4.49 19.77
N ASP A 35 -3.16 -5.03 20.56
CA ASP A 35 -3.47 -5.80 21.76
C ASP A 35 -3.91 -4.92 22.97
N THR A 36 -3.67 -3.60 22.90
CA THR A 36 -4.10 -2.63 23.92
C THR A 36 -5.47 -2.01 23.62
N MET A 37 -5.97 -2.12 22.40
CA MET A 37 -7.27 -1.57 21.99
C MET A 37 -8.43 -2.18 22.78
N SER A 38 -9.47 -1.41 23.02
CA SER A 38 -10.79 -1.92 23.38
C SER A 38 -11.47 -2.63 22.20
N GLY A 39 -12.60 -3.31 22.44
CA GLY A 39 -13.36 -3.94 21.37
C GLY A 39 -13.78 -2.94 20.29
N THR A 40 -14.37 -1.83 20.70
CA THR A 40 -14.86 -0.77 19.79
C THR A 40 -13.71 -0.09 19.02
N GLU A 41 -12.60 0.21 19.70
CA GLU A 41 -11.41 0.74 19.01
C GLU A 41 -10.89 -0.23 17.94
N PHE A 42 -10.92 -1.53 18.21
CA PHE A 42 -10.54 -2.54 17.22
C PHE A 42 -11.49 -2.62 16.03
N GLU A 43 -12.81 -2.46 16.25
CA GLU A 43 -13.83 -2.40 15.18
C GLU A 43 -13.56 -1.20 14.25
N ASP A 44 -13.40 0.00 14.82
CA ASP A 44 -13.08 1.23 14.06
C ASP A 44 -11.75 1.12 13.32
N PHE A 45 -10.72 0.61 14.00
CA PHE A 45 -9.42 0.36 13.42
C PHE A 45 -9.50 -0.60 12.22
N MET A 46 -10.23 -1.71 12.35
CA MET A 46 -10.37 -2.68 11.27
C MET A 46 -11.17 -2.12 10.09
N ALA A 47 -12.19 -1.32 10.33
CA ALA A 47 -12.92 -0.64 9.26
C ALA A 47 -11.99 0.27 8.44
N GLU A 48 -11.17 1.07 9.11
CA GLU A 48 -10.19 1.96 8.47
C GLU A 48 -9.11 1.16 7.70
N ILE A 49 -8.54 0.12 8.31
CA ILE A 49 -7.51 -0.71 7.68
C ILE A 49 -8.06 -1.46 6.46
N LEU A 50 -9.25 -2.05 6.54
CA LEU A 50 -9.93 -2.69 5.41
C LEU A 50 -10.15 -1.70 4.29
N HIS A 51 -10.67 -0.51 4.57
CA HIS A 51 -10.86 0.55 3.58
C HIS A 51 -9.55 0.95 2.91
N ARG A 52 -8.51 1.24 3.68
CA ARG A 52 -7.18 1.61 3.17
C ARG A 52 -6.49 0.48 2.40
N SER A 53 -6.72 -0.76 2.78
CA SER A 53 -6.23 -1.93 2.03
C SER A 53 -6.98 -2.16 0.71
N GLY A 54 -8.10 -1.42 0.47
CA GLY A 54 -8.89 -1.40 -0.74
C GLY A 54 -10.08 -2.34 -0.73
N VAL A 55 -10.47 -2.80 0.43
CA VAL A 55 -11.79 -3.41 0.64
C VAL A 55 -12.80 -2.27 0.77
N GLU A 56 -13.88 -2.32 0.03
CA GLU A 56 -14.93 -1.30 0.12
C GLU A 56 -15.77 -1.54 1.38
N VAL A 57 -15.69 -0.60 2.34
CA VAL A 57 -16.51 -0.61 3.55
C VAL A 57 -17.84 0.05 3.22
N LEU A 58 -18.94 -0.72 3.28
CA LEU A 58 -20.30 -0.27 2.95
C LEU A 58 -20.99 0.35 4.14
N GLU A 59 -20.82 -0.22 5.35
CA GLU A 59 -21.54 0.17 6.55
C GLU A 59 -20.77 -0.26 7.80
N LEU A 60 -20.74 0.61 8.82
CA LEU A 60 -20.42 0.26 10.21
C LEU A 60 -21.73 0.05 10.94
N THR A 61 -21.91 -1.10 11.55
CA THR A 61 -23.14 -1.39 12.29
C THR A 61 -23.15 -0.69 13.65
N LYS A 62 -24.29 -0.54 14.27
CA LYS A 62 -24.37 0.14 15.56
C LYS A 62 -23.85 -0.77 16.67
N ALA A 63 -23.05 -0.22 17.59
CA ALA A 63 -22.43 -0.90 18.72
C ALA A 63 -23.42 -1.56 19.73
N SER A 64 -24.71 -1.31 19.62
CA SER A 64 -25.74 -1.96 20.44
C SER A 64 -26.89 -2.43 19.58
N GLY A 65 -27.19 -3.74 19.64
CA GLY A 65 -28.24 -4.36 18.85
C GLY A 65 -27.76 -4.78 17.45
N ASP A 66 -26.48 -4.92 17.26
CA ASP A 66 -25.88 -5.60 16.13
C ASP A 66 -26.26 -7.10 16.19
N PHE A 67 -26.70 -7.61 15.07
CA PHE A 67 -27.07 -9.02 14.97
C PHE A 67 -25.85 -9.89 14.65
N GLY A 68 -24.66 -9.55 15.21
CA GLY A 68 -23.41 -10.30 15.09
C GLY A 68 -22.56 -9.92 13.89
N ALA A 69 -22.65 -8.68 13.41
CA ALA A 69 -21.67 -8.09 12.51
C ALA A 69 -21.38 -6.65 12.92
N ASP A 70 -20.13 -6.26 12.89
CA ASP A 70 -19.65 -4.93 13.24
C ASP A 70 -19.41 -4.09 11.97
N ILE A 71 -19.02 -4.74 10.86
CA ILE A 71 -18.71 -4.08 9.60
C ILE A 71 -19.37 -4.85 8.45
N ILE A 72 -19.95 -4.13 7.49
CA ILE A 72 -20.39 -4.70 6.21
C ILE A 72 -19.46 -4.21 5.11
N VAL A 73 -18.87 -5.14 4.36
CA VAL A 73 -17.91 -4.83 3.30
C VAL A 73 -18.32 -5.46 1.97
N LEU A 74 -17.76 -4.93 0.88
CA LEU A 74 -17.68 -5.62 -0.41
C LEU A 74 -16.28 -6.21 -0.54
N HIS A 75 -16.17 -7.52 -0.37
CA HIS A 75 -14.93 -8.27 -0.46
C HIS A 75 -15.00 -9.24 -1.64
N GLU A 76 -14.07 -9.14 -2.58
CA GLU A 76 -14.05 -9.93 -3.82
C GLU A 76 -15.36 -9.88 -4.62
N GLY A 77 -16.05 -8.73 -4.59
CA GLY A 77 -17.35 -8.55 -5.24
C GLY A 77 -18.54 -9.12 -4.47
N GLU A 78 -18.31 -9.70 -3.29
CA GLU A 78 -19.33 -10.31 -2.43
C GLU A 78 -19.62 -9.44 -1.21
N ARG A 79 -20.91 -9.18 -0.96
CA ARG A 79 -21.33 -8.48 0.26
C ARG A 79 -21.10 -9.40 1.47
N THR A 80 -20.21 -8.99 2.36
CA THR A 80 -19.71 -9.79 3.48
C THR A 80 -20.02 -9.12 4.82
N ALA A 81 -20.63 -9.85 5.72
CA ALA A 81 -20.84 -9.44 7.12
C ALA A 81 -19.60 -9.83 7.94
N VAL A 82 -18.94 -8.87 8.56
CA VAL A 82 -17.70 -9.06 9.32
C VAL A 82 -17.96 -8.85 10.80
N GLN A 83 -17.67 -9.86 11.61
CA GLN A 83 -17.65 -9.78 13.07
C GLN A 83 -16.22 -9.57 13.55
N CYS A 84 -15.98 -8.53 14.31
CA CYS A 84 -14.69 -8.21 14.92
C CYS A 84 -14.60 -8.80 16.33
N LYS A 85 -13.47 -9.43 16.66
CA LYS A 85 -13.24 -9.97 18.01
C LYS A 85 -11.83 -9.64 18.47
N ARG A 86 -11.72 -8.70 19.40
CA ARG A 86 -10.45 -8.35 20.04
C ARG A 86 -10.32 -9.13 21.36
N TYR A 87 -9.48 -10.16 21.38
CA TYR A 87 -9.28 -11.02 22.55
C TYR A 87 -7.80 -11.39 22.69
N SER A 88 -7.37 -11.61 23.94
CA SER A 88 -6.02 -12.12 24.28
C SER A 88 -5.91 -13.64 24.20
N ARG A 89 -6.96 -14.34 23.78
CA ARG A 89 -7.02 -15.82 23.69
C ARG A 89 -7.68 -16.23 22.37
N PRO A 90 -7.48 -17.50 21.93
CA PRO A 90 -8.09 -18.00 20.70
C PRO A 90 -9.61 -17.86 20.69
N ILE A 91 -10.16 -17.50 19.55
CA ILE A 91 -11.60 -17.30 19.31
C ILE A 91 -12.28 -18.64 19.13
N GLY A 92 -13.38 -18.84 19.87
CA GLY A 92 -14.19 -20.04 19.82
C GLY A 92 -15.33 -19.98 18.81
N VAL A 93 -16.13 -21.06 18.76
CA VAL A 93 -17.26 -21.26 17.83
C VAL A 93 -18.34 -20.17 17.88
N LYS A 94 -18.48 -19.51 19.03
CA LYS A 94 -19.52 -18.48 19.22
C LYS A 94 -19.40 -17.34 18.21
N ALA A 95 -18.20 -16.88 17.93
CA ALA A 95 -17.99 -15.80 16.96
C ALA A 95 -18.37 -16.22 15.52
N VAL A 96 -18.13 -17.49 15.17
CA VAL A 96 -18.54 -18.03 13.86
C VAL A 96 -20.08 -18.10 13.78
N GLN A 97 -20.75 -18.54 14.84
CA GLN A 97 -22.21 -18.58 14.91
C GLN A 97 -22.83 -17.19 14.81
N GLU A 98 -22.24 -16.19 15.48
CA GLU A 98 -22.64 -14.78 15.36
C GLU A 98 -22.52 -14.29 13.92
N ALA A 99 -21.40 -14.53 13.25
CA ALA A 99 -21.17 -14.16 11.85
C ALA A 99 -22.14 -14.84 10.88
N VAL A 100 -22.47 -16.12 11.09
CA VAL A 100 -23.49 -16.84 10.30
C VAL A 100 -24.86 -16.18 10.45
N SER A 101 -25.27 -15.85 11.68
CA SER A 101 -26.55 -15.18 11.93
C SER A 101 -26.60 -13.78 11.30
N ALA A 102 -25.51 -13.03 11.38
CA ALA A 102 -25.37 -11.71 10.80
C ALA A 102 -25.52 -11.72 9.27
N LYS A 103 -24.94 -12.72 8.61
CA LYS A 103 -25.01 -12.87 7.16
C LYS A 103 -26.45 -12.81 6.65
N ASP A 104 -27.33 -13.57 7.26
CA ASP A 104 -28.74 -13.63 6.84
C ASP A 104 -29.50 -12.34 7.19
N TYR A 105 -29.25 -11.78 8.38
CA TYR A 105 -29.88 -10.54 8.81
C TYR A 105 -29.54 -9.36 7.91
N TYR A 106 -28.24 -9.17 7.61
CA TYR A 106 -27.77 -8.08 6.76
C TYR A 106 -27.84 -8.38 5.25
N LYS A 107 -28.46 -9.50 4.86
CA LYS A 107 -28.60 -9.95 3.47
C LYS A 107 -27.25 -10.00 2.73
N CYS A 108 -26.23 -10.47 3.43
CA CYS A 108 -24.91 -10.70 2.87
C CYS A 108 -24.82 -12.10 2.25
N THR A 109 -23.96 -12.25 1.25
CA THR A 109 -23.68 -13.55 0.61
C THR A 109 -22.58 -14.31 1.36
N LYS A 110 -21.72 -13.57 2.06
CA LYS A 110 -20.60 -14.10 2.84
C LYS A 110 -20.62 -13.59 4.28
N ALA A 111 -19.92 -14.31 5.14
CA ALA A 111 -19.62 -13.87 6.50
C ALA A 111 -18.13 -14.06 6.80
N ALA A 112 -17.58 -13.21 7.63
CA ALA A 112 -16.21 -13.31 8.11
C ALA A 112 -16.12 -13.03 9.61
N VAL A 113 -15.12 -13.59 10.26
CA VAL A 113 -14.69 -13.20 11.62
C VAL A 113 -13.27 -12.69 11.53
N ILE A 114 -13.02 -11.49 12.07
CA ILE A 114 -11.67 -10.91 12.14
C ILE A 114 -11.23 -10.77 13.59
N THR A 115 -9.96 -11.09 13.89
CA THR A 115 -9.43 -11.04 15.26
C THR A 115 -7.95 -10.68 15.31
N ASN A 116 -7.55 -10.03 16.42
CA ASN A 116 -6.13 -9.83 16.78
C ASN A 116 -5.47 -11.10 17.32
N SER A 117 -6.17 -12.22 17.39
CA SER A 117 -5.71 -13.49 17.97
C SER A 117 -5.75 -14.61 16.92
N THR A 118 -5.90 -15.84 17.37
CA THR A 118 -6.04 -17.04 16.55
C THR A 118 -7.45 -17.64 16.74
N PHE A 119 -7.77 -18.70 16.01
CA PHE A 119 -9.01 -19.45 16.16
C PHE A 119 -8.78 -20.80 16.81
N THR A 120 -9.76 -21.26 17.61
CA THR A 120 -9.74 -22.65 18.09
C THR A 120 -9.99 -23.61 16.93
N ARG A 121 -9.54 -24.87 17.09
CA ARG A 121 -9.78 -25.91 16.08
C ARG A 121 -11.27 -26.08 15.77
N GLN A 122 -12.15 -26.07 16.80
CA GLN A 122 -13.59 -26.19 16.60
C GLN A 122 -14.19 -24.99 15.86
N ALA A 123 -13.67 -23.78 16.09
CA ALA A 123 -14.11 -22.60 15.34
C ALA A 123 -13.71 -22.72 13.85
N ALA A 124 -12.50 -23.20 13.56
CA ALA A 124 -12.05 -23.42 12.19
C ALA A 124 -12.87 -24.53 11.48
N GLU A 125 -13.16 -25.62 12.16
CA GLU A 125 -14.03 -26.70 11.63
C GLU A 125 -15.44 -26.17 11.32
N LEU A 126 -16.06 -25.43 12.23
CA LEU A 126 -17.39 -24.84 12.01
C LEU A 126 -17.37 -23.80 10.87
N ALA A 127 -16.34 -22.98 10.80
CA ALA A 127 -16.22 -21.99 9.75
C ALA A 127 -16.10 -22.63 8.35
N ALA A 128 -15.32 -23.70 8.23
CA ALA A 128 -15.20 -24.45 6.99
C ALA A 128 -16.54 -25.02 6.52
N GLU A 129 -17.33 -25.61 7.43
CA GLU A 129 -18.64 -26.18 7.12
C GLU A 129 -19.71 -25.11 6.81
N SER A 130 -19.63 -23.96 7.46
CA SER A 130 -20.62 -22.87 7.29
C SER A 130 -20.22 -21.82 6.23
N GLY A 131 -19.05 -21.95 5.63
CA GLY A 131 -18.53 -21.02 4.63
C GLY A 131 -18.17 -19.64 5.21
N VAL A 132 -17.79 -19.57 6.49
CA VAL A 132 -17.34 -18.33 7.15
C VAL A 132 -15.84 -18.15 6.92
N ILE A 133 -15.44 -16.95 6.50
CA ILE A 133 -14.04 -16.58 6.30
C ILE A 133 -13.44 -16.24 7.66
N LEU A 134 -12.26 -16.76 7.95
CA LEU A 134 -11.52 -16.47 9.17
C LEU A 134 -10.31 -15.60 8.85
N TRP A 135 -10.28 -14.40 9.42
CA TRP A 135 -9.15 -13.48 9.38
C TRP A 135 -8.52 -13.40 10.77
N ASP A 136 -7.46 -14.14 10.96
CA ASP A 136 -6.68 -14.15 12.19
C ASP A 136 -5.68 -12.97 12.24
N ARG A 137 -4.81 -12.96 13.24
CA ARG A 137 -3.76 -11.93 13.41
C ARG A 137 -2.89 -11.77 12.16
N ASP A 138 -2.51 -12.86 11.50
CA ASP A 138 -1.66 -12.79 10.30
C ASP A 138 -2.41 -12.14 9.13
N ALA A 139 -3.71 -12.39 8.99
CA ALA A 139 -4.57 -11.70 8.02
C ALA A 139 -4.69 -10.21 8.32
N VAL A 140 -4.83 -9.81 9.60
CA VAL A 140 -4.84 -8.39 10.03
C VAL A 140 -3.54 -7.70 9.59
N TYR A 141 -2.38 -8.29 9.83
CA TYR A 141 -1.10 -7.74 9.35
C TYR A 141 -1.01 -7.66 7.83
N GLY A 142 -1.59 -8.63 7.12
CA GLY A 142 -1.71 -8.57 5.66
C GLY A 142 -2.50 -7.35 5.18
N PHE A 143 -3.62 -7.04 5.82
CA PHE A 143 -4.41 -5.83 5.53
C PHE A 143 -3.64 -4.55 5.88
N MET A 144 -2.95 -4.49 7.03
CA MET A 144 -2.12 -3.35 7.43
C MET A 144 -1.00 -3.08 6.42
N ALA A 145 -0.28 -4.11 6.01
CA ALA A 145 0.79 -4.01 5.00
C ALA A 145 0.24 -3.51 3.66
N SER A 146 -0.93 -4.02 3.23
CA SER A 146 -1.60 -3.58 2.01
C SER A 146 -2.07 -2.12 2.09
N ALA A 147 -2.56 -1.70 3.24
CA ALA A 147 -2.96 -0.32 3.51
C ALA A 147 -1.77 0.65 3.47
N GLN A 148 -0.61 0.24 4.01
CA GLN A 148 0.63 1.02 3.96
C GLN A 148 1.16 1.13 2.52
N ASP A 149 1.20 0.04 1.75
CA ASP A 149 1.65 0.05 0.36
C ASP A 149 0.76 0.94 -0.53
N LYS A 150 -0.56 0.88 -0.36
CA LYS A 150 -1.50 1.76 -1.08
C LYS A 150 -1.36 3.22 -0.66
N SER A 151 -1.16 3.51 0.61
CA SER A 151 -0.88 4.87 1.09
C SER A 151 0.43 5.41 0.50
N ALA A 152 1.48 4.59 0.46
CA ALA A 152 2.75 4.95 -0.16
C ALA A 152 2.60 5.19 -1.68
N ARG A 153 1.81 4.37 -2.37
CA ARG A 153 1.51 4.56 -3.80
C ARG A 153 0.63 5.78 -4.04
N LYS A 154 -0.34 6.07 -3.19
CA LYS A 154 -1.19 7.25 -3.27
C LYS A 154 -0.42 8.54 -2.99
N ALA A 155 0.63 8.47 -2.14
CA ALA A 155 1.53 9.58 -1.89
C ALA A 155 2.58 9.79 -3.00
N CYS A 156 2.52 9.06 -4.12
CA CYS A 156 3.39 9.23 -5.27
C CYS A 156 2.72 10.09 -6.34
N ALA A 157 3.40 11.13 -6.79
CA ALA A 157 3.03 11.88 -7.97
C ALA A 157 3.49 11.15 -9.23
N ALA A 158 2.69 11.20 -10.29
CA ALA A 158 3.09 10.71 -11.60
C ALA A 158 3.59 11.89 -12.46
N LEU A 159 4.84 11.83 -12.87
CA LEU A 159 5.43 12.81 -13.78
C LEU A 159 5.45 12.22 -15.19
N ARG A 160 4.68 12.80 -16.08
CA ARG A 160 4.69 12.42 -17.50
C ARG A 160 5.60 13.38 -18.27
N PHE A 161 6.62 12.85 -18.88
CA PHE A 161 7.52 13.60 -19.76
C PHE A 161 7.19 13.27 -21.21
N SER A 162 6.86 14.31 -21.97
CA SER A 162 6.68 14.24 -23.42
C SER A 162 7.85 14.93 -24.11
N ARG A 163 8.39 14.27 -25.14
CA ARG A 163 9.47 14.83 -25.90
C ARG A 163 8.96 15.78 -26.98
N LEU A 164 9.50 16.99 -27.02
CA LEU A 164 9.29 17.89 -28.14
C LEU A 164 10.32 17.64 -29.23
N GLU A 165 9.82 17.34 -30.40
CA GLU A 165 10.60 17.02 -31.59
C GLU A 165 11.00 18.31 -32.31
N SER A 166 12.14 18.89 -31.96
CA SER A 166 12.71 19.96 -32.80
C SER A 166 14.21 20.09 -32.61
N GLY A 167 14.95 20.10 -33.73
CA GLY A 167 16.35 20.43 -33.78
C GLY A 167 17.30 19.23 -33.87
N LYS A 168 18.61 19.52 -33.79
CA LYS A 168 19.71 18.60 -34.00
C LYS A 168 19.71 17.33 -33.12
N TYR A 169 19.03 17.38 -31.98
CA TYR A 169 18.99 16.31 -30.98
C TYR A 169 17.65 15.58 -30.90
N ALA A 170 16.82 15.70 -31.95
CA ALA A 170 15.50 15.07 -31.96
C ALA A 170 15.57 13.54 -31.81
N ASP A 171 16.58 12.93 -32.40
CA ASP A 171 16.78 11.47 -32.42
C ASP A 171 17.71 10.95 -31.31
N GLU A 172 18.23 11.84 -30.44
CA GLU A 172 19.10 11.41 -29.34
C GLU A 172 18.28 11.14 -28.07
N GLU A 173 18.70 10.17 -27.28
CA GLU A 173 18.14 9.92 -25.95
C GLU A 173 18.46 11.09 -24.99
N ILE A 174 17.52 11.41 -24.10
CA ILE A 174 17.69 12.45 -23.10
C ILE A 174 17.66 11.84 -21.71
N ASP A 175 18.69 12.13 -20.92
CA ASP A 175 18.70 11.79 -19.51
C ASP A 175 17.98 12.87 -18.70
N ILE A 176 16.95 12.43 -17.97
CA ILE A 176 16.21 13.23 -16.99
C ILE A 176 16.72 12.81 -15.60
N TYR A 177 17.20 13.78 -14.85
CA TYR A 177 17.61 13.59 -13.47
C TYR A 177 16.47 14.06 -12.56
N ILE A 178 15.92 13.16 -11.76
CA ILE A 178 14.90 13.47 -10.77
C ILE A 178 15.47 13.14 -9.39
N ASN A 179 15.63 14.19 -8.57
CA ASN A 179 16.40 14.11 -7.34
C ASN A 179 17.82 13.57 -7.62
N ASN A 180 18.14 12.35 -7.23
CA ASN A 180 19.44 11.69 -7.47
C ASN A 180 19.36 10.52 -8.45
N ASN A 181 18.18 10.26 -9.02
CA ASN A 181 17.94 9.17 -9.96
C ASN A 181 17.99 9.66 -11.40
N VAL A 182 18.46 8.79 -12.30
CA VAL A 182 18.53 9.07 -13.75
C VAL A 182 17.49 8.21 -14.46
N TYR A 183 16.75 8.85 -15.35
CA TYR A 183 15.73 8.22 -16.18
C TYR A 183 15.96 8.59 -17.63
N ASN A 184 15.82 7.64 -18.52
CA ASN A 184 16.01 7.84 -19.94
C ASN A 184 14.68 8.20 -20.60
N LEU A 185 14.69 9.27 -21.42
CA LEU A 185 13.59 9.68 -22.28
C LEU A 185 13.97 9.40 -23.73
N PRO A 186 13.50 8.29 -24.31
CA PRO A 186 13.81 7.96 -25.70
C PRO A 186 13.15 8.94 -26.68
N PRO A 187 13.73 9.08 -27.93
CA PRO A 187 13.14 9.91 -28.95
C PRO A 187 11.73 9.44 -29.30
N HIS A 188 10.88 10.40 -29.67
CA HIS A 188 9.49 10.17 -30.12
C HIS A 188 8.58 9.43 -29.13
N LYS A 189 8.93 9.39 -27.83
CA LYS A 189 8.13 8.71 -26.80
C LYS A 189 7.88 9.62 -25.60
N SER A 190 6.81 9.29 -24.88
CA SER A 190 6.56 9.81 -23.54
C SER A 190 6.92 8.75 -22.50
N THR A 191 7.41 9.20 -21.36
CA THR A 191 7.74 8.34 -20.23
C THR A 191 6.98 8.83 -19.00
N VAL A 192 6.42 7.91 -18.23
CA VAL A 192 5.77 8.20 -16.95
C VAL A 192 6.65 7.68 -15.83
N ILE A 193 7.00 8.56 -14.89
CA ILE A 193 7.87 8.25 -13.75
C ILE A 193 7.09 8.54 -12.47
N SER A 194 6.94 7.55 -11.62
CA SER A 194 6.37 7.72 -10.28
C SER A 194 7.45 8.20 -9.32
N VAL A 195 7.17 9.29 -8.62
CA VAL A 195 8.08 9.87 -7.63
C VAL A 195 7.31 10.16 -6.34
N PRO A 196 7.96 10.07 -5.17
CA PRO A 196 7.31 10.45 -3.92
C PRO A 196 6.80 11.90 -3.96
N ALA A 197 5.64 12.16 -3.36
CA ALA A 197 5.13 13.51 -3.15
C ALA A 197 6.11 14.33 -2.29
N GLY A 198 6.13 15.65 -2.50
CA GLY A 198 7.03 16.57 -1.80
C GLY A 198 7.95 17.35 -2.74
N GLU A 199 9.03 17.90 -2.20
CA GLU A 199 9.99 18.68 -2.99
C GLU A 199 10.73 17.80 -4.00
N CYS A 200 10.59 18.13 -5.28
CA CYS A 200 11.21 17.41 -6.37
C CYS A 200 12.11 18.34 -7.20
N ARG A 201 13.32 17.88 -7.49
CA ARG A 201 14.29 18.57 -8.35
C ARG A 201 14.45 17.79 -9.64
N ILE A 202 13.98 18.39 -10.72
CA ILE A 202 14.07 17.82 -12.06
C ILE A 202 15.14 18.57 -12.83
N SER A 203 16.00 17.86 -13.55
CA SER A 203 16.96 18.49 -14.44
C SER A 203 17.27 17.67 -15.67
N ILE A 204 17.56 18.37 -16.77
CA ILE A 204 18.02 17.81 -18.03
C ILE A 204 19.40 18.39 -18.32
N LYS A 205 20.31 17.58 -18.82
CA LYS A 205 21.67 17.98 -19.14
C LYS A 205 21.96 17.80 -20.64
N CYS A 206 22.58 18.80 -21.25
CA CYS A 206 23.10 18.73 -22.61
C CYS A 206 24.55 19.25 -22.63
N GLY A 207 25.51 18.38 -22.67
CA GLY A 207 26.93 18.75 -22.53
C GLY A 207 27.14 19.51 -21.22
N ILE A 208 27.63 20.76 -21.33
CA ILE A 208 27.87 21.64 -20.17
C ILE A 208 26.60 22.37 -19.72
N LYS A 209 25.58 22.48 -20.57
CA LYS A 209 24.35 23.20 -20.27
C LYS A 209 23.39 22.29 -19.50
N LYS A 210 22.71 22.91 -18.52
CA LYS A 210 21.75 22.23 -17.66
C LYS A 210 20.50 23.10 -17.49
N CYS A 211 19.32 22.49 -17.70
CA CYS A 211 18.05 23.05 -17.29
C CYS A 211 17.63 22.43 -15.97
N ARG A 212 17.08 23.21 -15.06
CA ARG A 212 16.64 22.74 -13.73
C ARG A 212 15.28 23.32 -13.42
N LEU A 213 14.42 22.46 -12.85
CA LEU A 213 13.11 22.83 -12.33
C LEU A 213 13.02 22.30 -10.90
N ARG A 214 12.47 23.12 -10.00
CA ARG A 214 12.16 22.71 -8.63
C ARG A 214 10.66 22.88 -8.44
N ILE A 215 9.99 21.81 -8.06
CA ILE A 215 8.54 21.77 -7.88
C ILE A 215 8.20 21.07 -6.57
N ASN A 216 7.05 21.42 -6.02
CA ASN A 216 6.47 20.67 -4.93
C ASN A 216 5.33 19.80 -5.51
N LEU A 217 5.44 18.50 -5.33
CA LEU A 217 4.50 17.52 -5.88
C LEU A 217 3.42 17.20 -4.86
N SER A 218 2.18 17.42 -5.24
CA SER A 218 1.01 16.77 -4.65
C SER A 218 0.75 15.42 -5.32
N GLU A 219 -0.27 14.70 -4.91
CA GLU A 219 -0.62 13.36 -5.43
C GLU A 219 -1.15 13.35 -6.88
N GLU A 220 -1.02 14.45 -7.61
CA GLU A 220 -1.55 14.61 -8.95
C GLU A 220 -0.54 14.23 -10.03
N THR A 221 -1.06 13.83 -11.20
CA THR A 221 -0.23 13.65 -12.39
C THR A 221 0.13 15.01 -12.96
N ARG A 222 1.43 15.28 -13.14
CA ARG A 222 1.91 16.51 -13.79
C ARG A 222 2.63 16.18 -15.09
N ASN A 223 2.36 16.97 -16.11
CA ASN A 223 2.88 16.76 -17.44
C ASN A 223 4.00 17.77 -17.73
N PHE A 224 5.06 17.31 -18.38
CA PHE A 224 6.21 18.10 -18.75
C PHE A 224 6.59 17.89 -20.19
N ALA A 225 6.93 18.97 -20.85
CA ALA A 225 7.65 18.95 -22.12
C ALA A 225 9.15 19.01 -21.84
N ALA A 226 9.89 18.12 -22.43
CA ALA A 226 11.35 18.02 -22.27
C ALA A 226 12.04 17.90 -23.63
N GLY A 227 13.13 18.60 -23.83
CA GLY A 227 13.83 18.52 -25.11
C GLY A 227 14.97 19.53 -25.25
N TYR A 228 15.31 19.81 -26.49
CA TYR A 228 16.31 20.81 -26.86
C TYR A 228 15.75 21.80 -27.89
N TYR A 229 15.87 23.07 -27.59
CA TYR A 229 15.54 24.16 -28.50
C TYR A 229 16.77 25.03 -28.76
N LYS A 230 17.16 25.20 -30.02
CA LYS A 230 18.37 25.96 -30.41
C LYS A 230 19.63 25.54 -29.62
N ASN A 231 19.84 24.24 -29.46
CA ASN A 231 20.97 23.64 -28.70
C ASN A 231 20.98 24.00 -27.20
N LYS A 232 19.82 24.32 -26.62
CA LYS A 232 19.66 24.52 -25.17
C LYS A 232 18.66 23.53 -24.63
N PRO A 233 18.96 22.84 -23.52
CA PRO A 233 17.97 21.99 -22.89
C PRO A 233 16.84 22.87 -22.34
N PHE A 234 15.61 22.41 -22.48
CA PHE A 234 14.45 23.03 -21.85
C PHE A 234 13.61 21.96 -21.13
N LEU A 235 12.95 22.40 -20.11
CA LEU A 235 12.01 21.60 -19.33
C LEU A 235 10.90 22.54 -18.89
N GLU A 236 9.69 22.28 -19.32
CA GLU A 236 8.52 23.12 -19.05
C GLU A 236 7.35 22.26 -18.65
N GLU A 237 6.60 22.72 -17.68
CA GLU A 237 5.34 22.09 -17.32
C GLU A 237 4.26 22.50 -18.31
N ILE A 238 3.49 21.52 -18.77
CA ILE A 238 2.39 21.68 -19.71
C ILE A 238 1.06 21.32 -19.06
N CYS A 239 0.07 22.14 -19.25
CA CYS A 239 -1.29 21.92 -18.75
C CYS A 239 -2.01 20.76 -19.46
#